data_28aee6131da687282721f9d5b38acabe
#
_entry.id   28aee6131da687282721f9d5b38acabe
#
_cell.length_a   1.000
_cell.length_b   1.000
_cell.length_c   1.000
_cell.angle_alpha   90.00
_cell.angle_beta   90.00
_cell.angle_gamma   90.00
#
_symmetry.space_group_name_H-M   'P 1'
#
loop_
_entity.id
_entity.type
_entity.pdbx_description
1 polymer ?
#
loop_
_entity_poly.entity_id
_entity_poly.type
_entity_poly.pdbx_seq_one_letter_code
_entity_poly.pdbx_strand_id
1 'polypeptide(L)'
;ALMTRGRMRRAWLGIAGAQVPLPPALAQRIGSPTGLQVAGVSPGSPAQEAGLLRGDIVVAMAGEPVVTATAVQKLMVETAIDTPIEVTVWRNGALVDAITVPRELQEP
;
A
#
# COMPACT_ATOMS: atom_id res chain seq x y z
N ALA A 1 24.11 -18.72 13.50
CA ALA A 1 23.18 -18.02 14.40
C ALA A 1 23.36 -16.53 14.31
N LEU A 2 24.58 -16.10 14.24
CA LEU A 2 24.85 -14.67 14.20
C LEU A 2 24.36 -14.03 12.93
N MET A 3 24.33 -14.80 11.87
CA MET A 3 23.94 -14.29 10.58
C MET A 3 22.52 -13.80 10.55
N THR A 4 21.63 -14.46 11.25
CA THR A 4 20.23 -14.11 11.17
C THR A 4 19.91 -12.78 11.77
N ARG A 5 20.73 -12.29 12.67
CA ARG A 5 20.46 -11.01 13.32
C ARG A 5 20.66 -9.82 12.41
N GLY A 6 21.47 -9.96 11.41
CA GLY A 6 21.70 -8.88 10.47
C GLY A 6 20.67 -8.78 9.37
N ARG A 7 19.81 -9.77 9.25
CA ARG A 7 18.81 -9.78 8.19
C ARG A 7 17.56 -9.04 8.63
N MET A 8 17.18 -8.07 7.85
CA MET A 8 15.91 -7.38 8.05
C MET A 8 14.88 -8.00 7.11
N ARG A 9 13.81 -8.50 7.69
CA ARG A 9 12.70 -9.01 6.91
C ARG A 9 11.81 -7.83 6.56
N ARG A 10 11.35 -7.81 5.33
CA ARG A 10 10.46 -6.77 4.86
C ARG A 10 9.20 -7.37 4.30
N ALA A 11 8.10 -6.66 4.47
CA ALA A 11 6.85 -7.04 3.88
C ALA A 11 6.79 -6.54 2.44
N TRP A 12 6.00 -7.23 1.61
CA TRP A 12 5.83 -6.91 0.20
C TRP A 12 4.35 -6.89 -0.13
N LEU A 13 3.93 -5.85 -0.81
CA LEU A 13 2.55 -5.70 -1.22
C LEU A 13 2.35 -5.95 -2.71
N GLY A 14 3.31 -5.57 -3.53
CA GLY A 14 3.30 -5.84 -4.96
C GLY A 14 2.65 -4.76 -5.80
N ILE A 15 2.75 -3.51 -5.38
CA ILE A 15 2.28 -2.38 -6.18
C ILE A 15 3.44 -1.47 -6.54
N ALA A 16 3.31 -0.83 -7.70
CA ALA A 16 4.13 0.30 -8.09
C ALA A 16 3.21 1.49 -8.24
N GLY A 17 3.65 2.66 -7.81
CA GLY A 17 2.78 3.81 -7.89
C GLY A 17 3.54 5.12 -7.87
N ALA A 18 2.80 6.20 -8.10
CA ALA A 18 3.32 7.55 -8.11
C ALA A 18 2.40 8.48 -7.35
N GLN A 19 2.99 9.48 -6.71
CA GLN A 19 2.24 10.50 -5.99
C GLN A 19 1.41 11.33 -6.97
N VAL A 20 0.13 11.50 -6.65
CA VAL A 20 -0.77 12.32 -7.47
C VAL A 20 -1.59 13.24 -6.56
N PRO A 21 -1.99 14.41 -7.03
CA PRO A 21 -2.85 15.29 -6.24
C PRO A 21 -4.25 14.71 -6.15
N LEU A 22 -4.89 14.91 -5.01
CA LEU A 22 -6.28 14.51 -4.81
C LEU A 22 -7.22 15.67 -5.13
N PRO A 23 -8.46 15.39 -5.58
CA PRO A 23 -9.47 16.43 -5.71
C PRO A 23 -9.65 17.16 -4.37
N PRO A 24 -9.89 18.48 -4.37
CA PRO A 24 -9.96 19.25 -3.12
C PRO A 24 -10.94 18.69 -2.08
N ALA A 25 -12.11 18.26 -2.51
CA ALA A 25 -13.10 17.73 -1.57
C ALA A 25 -12.61 16.42 -0.95
N LEU A 26 -11.96 15.57 -1.74
CA LEU A 26 -11.42 14.32 -1.25
C LEU A 26 -10.23 14.58 -0.33
N ALA A 27 -9.37 15.54 -0.70
CA ALA A 27 -8.21 15.91 0.12
C ALA A 27 -8.66 16.34 1.51
N GLN A 28 -9.74 17.09 1.61
CA GLN A 28 -10.28 17.51 2.89
C GLN A 28 -10.81 16.34 3.72
N ARG A 29 -11.48 15.42 3.07
CA ARG A 29 -12.03 14.23 3.75
C ARG A 29 -10.92 13.32 4.29
N ILE A 30 -9.87 13.15 3.50
CA ILE A 30 -8.75 12.27 3.85
C ILE A 30 -7.78 12.96 4.82
N GLY A 31 -7.68 14.28 4.72
CA GLY A 31 -6.71 15.03 5.51
C GLY A 31 -5.33 15.04 4.87
N SER A 32 -5.25 14.81 3.56
CA SER A 32 -3.98 14.77 2.84
C SER A 32 -4.19 15.32 1.43
N PRO A 33 -3.26 16.15 0.91
CA PRO A 33 -3.43 16.73 -0.42
C PRO A 33 -3.13 15.77 -1.56
N THR A 34 -2.45 14.67 -1.29
CA THR A 34 -2.02 13.72 -2.32
C THR A 34 -2.28 12.29 -1.90
N GLY A 35 -2.24 11.39 -2.88
CA GLY A 35 -2.32 9.97 -2.66
C GLY A 35 -1.36 9.24 -3.59
N LEU A 36 -1.37 7.92 -3.56
CA LEU A 36 -0.49 7.10 -4.38
C LEU A 36 -1.32 6.40 -5.45
N GLN A 37 -1.15 6.82 -6.71
CA GLN A 37 -1.83 6.16 -7.81
C GLN A 37 -1.10 4.88 -8.19
N VAL A 38 -1.84 3.78 -8.24
CA VAL A 38 -1.29 2.48 -8.59
C VAL A 38 -1.00 2.45 -10.09
N ALA A 39 0.27 2.34 -10.45
CA ALA A 39 0.70 2.24 -11.83
C ALA A 39 0.75 0.79 -12.31
N GLY A 40 0.87 -0.15 -11.38
CA GLY A 40 0.87 -1.56 -11.72
C GLY A 40 0.74 -2.41 -10.48
N VAL A 41 0.22 -3.63 -10.67
CA VAL A 41 0.05 -4.63 -9.62
C VAL A 41 0.74 -5.90 -10.09
N SER A 42 1.65 -6.41 -9.27
CA SER A 42 2.39 -7.62 -9.63
C SER A 42 1.47 -8.84 -9.63
N PRO A 43 1.58 -9.72 -10.63
CA PRO A 43 0.77 -10.94 -10.65
C PRO A 43 1.06 -11.81 -9.42
N GLY A 44 -0.01 -12.34 -8.81
CA GLY A 44 0.11 -13.21 -7.65
C GLY A 44 0.50 -12.50 -6.37
N SER A 45 0.48 -11.17 -6.36
CA SER A 45 0.88 -10.39 -5.18
C SER A 45 -0.26 -10.25 -4.18
N PRO A 46 0.04 -9.89 -2.94
CA PRO A 46 -1.00 -9.56 -1.96
C PRO A 46 -1.96 -8.50 -2.45
N ALA A 47 -1.46 -7.49 -3.16
CA ALA A 47 -2.30 -6.43 -3.70
C ALA A 47 -3.28 -6.96 -4.73
N GLN A 48 -2.82 -7.85 -5.62
CA GLN A 48 -3.71 -8.45 -6.61
C GLN A 48 -4.79 -9.29 -5.93
N GLU A 49 -4.41 -10.06 -4.92
CA GLU A 49 -5.35 -10.90 -4.19
C GLU A 49 -6.37 -10.08 -3.43
N ALA A 50 -5.99 -8.88 -3.01
CA ALA A 50 -6.89 -7.97 -2.32
C ALA A 50 -7.85 -7.25 -3.26
N GLY A 51 -7.62 -7.35 -4.57
CA GLY A 51 -8.47 -6.70 -5.55
C GLY A 51 -8.04 -5.29 -5.91
N LEU A 52 -6.82 -4.89 -5.57
CA LEU A 52 -6.30 -3.59 -5.98
C LEU A 52 -6.05 -3.60 -7.48
N LEU A 53 -6.39 -2.49 -8.13
CA LEU A 53 -6.33 -2.38 -9.57
C LEU A 53 -5.44 -1.22 -9.99
N ARG A 54 -4.84 -1.36 -11.16
CA ARG A 54 -4.13 -0.26 -11.79
C ARG A 54 -5.09 0.92 -11.96
N GLY A 55 -4.62 2.11 -11.59
CA GLY A 55 -5.44 3.31 -11.63
C GLY A 55 -6.09 3.67 -10.31
N ASP A 56 -6.16 2.75 -9.35
CA ASP A 56 -6.63 3.07 -8.01
C ASP A 56 -5.70 4.09 -7.37
N ILE A 57 -6.24 5.00 -6.57
CA ILE A 57 -5.43 5.92 -5.80
C ILE A 57 -5.52 5.51 -4.34
N VAL A 58 -4.41 5.02 -3.79
CA VAL A 58 -4.35 4.64 -2.39
C VAL A 58 -4.30 5.92 -1.56
N VAL A 59 -5.28 6.07 -0.67
CA VAL A 59 -5.39 7.27 0.17
C VAL A 59 -5.12 6.99 1.63
N ALA A 60 -5.29 5.73 2.06
CA ALA A 60 -5.00 5.34 3.45
C ALA A 60 -4.63 3.87 3.49
N MET A 61 -3.81 3.52 4.48
CA MET A 61 -3.38 2.14 4.70
C MET A 61 -3.15 1.97 6.20
N ALA A 62 -3.74 0.92 6.77
CA ALA A 62 -3.65 0.66 8.21
C ALA A 62 -4.13 1.85 9.06
N GLY A 63 -5.11 2.60 8.57
CA GLY A 63 -5.65 3.75 9.27
C GLY A 63 -4.85 5.03 9.14
N GLU A 64 -3.78 5.03 8.37
CA GLU A 64 -2.92 6.21 8.20
C GLU A 64 -2.96 6.71 6.76
N PRO A 65 -2.92 8.03 6.55
CA PRO A 65 -2.88 8.57 5.19
C PRO A 65 -1.63 8.11 4.45
N VAL A 66 -1.81 7.73 3.19
CA VAL A 66 -0.71 7.37 2.31
C VAL A 66 -0.51 8.51 1.33
N VAL A 67 0.60 9.22 1.47
CA VAL A 67 0.90 10.40 0.68
C VAL A 67 1.88 10.07 -0.44
N THR A 68 2.83 9.18 -0.17
CA THR A 68 3.91 8.84 -1.09
C THR A 68 4.20 7.35 -1.06
N ALA A 69 5.01 6.88 -2.03
CA ALA A 69 5.50 5.51 -2.01
C ALA A 69 6.33 5.22 -0.75
N THR A 70 7.04 6.22 -0.26
CA THR A 70 7.82 6.08 0.98
C THR A 70 6.93 5.74 2.16
N ALA A 71 5.72 6.32 2.22
CA ALA A 71 4.79 6.01 3.29
C ALA A 71 4.40 4.53 3.28
N VAL A 72 4.20 3.96 2.09
CA VAL A 72 3.91 2.54 1.97
C VAL A 72 5.10 1.71 2.44
N GLN A 73 6.30 2.09 2.04
CA GLN A 73 7.51 1.37 2.44
C GLN A 73 7.70 1.37 3.95
N LYS A 74 7.35 2.46 4.60
CA LYS A 74 7.46 2.55 6.06
C LYS A 74 6.51 1.58 6.77
N LEU A 75 5.38 1.26 6.14
CA LEU A 75 4.43 0.31 6.70
C LEU A 75 4.80 -1.12 6.37
N MET A 76 5.62 -1.35 5.35
CA MET A 76 6.02 -2.69 4.90
C MET A 76 7.23 -3.17 5.69
N VAL A 77 7.07 -3.27 6.99
CA VAL A 77 8.11 -3.75 7.91
C VAL A 77 7.80 -5.19 8.31
N GLU A 78 8.72 -5.81 9.05
CA GLU A 78 8.60 -7.21 9.43
C GLU A 78 7.26 -7.54 10.08
N THR A 79 6.75 -6.66 10.94
CA THR A 79 5.51 -6.91 11.66
C THR A 79 4.29 -6.90 10.74
N ALA A 80 4.41 -6.36 9.53
CA ALA A 80 3.31 -6.35 8.57
C ALA A 80 3.19 -7.68 7.82
N ILE A 81 4.23 -8.52 7.85
CA ILE A 81 4.21 -9.81 7.16
C ILE A 81 3.10 -10.68 7.75
N ASP A 82 2.23 -11.21 6.87
CA ASP A 82 1.09 -12.06 7.24
C ASP A 82 0.07 -11.38 8.15
N THR A 83 0.12 -10.05 8.24
CA THR A 83 -0.84 -9.28 9.04
C THR A 83 -1.84 -8.60 8.12
N PRO A 84 -3.15 -8.84 8.29
CA PRO A 84 -4.15 -8.15 7.46
C PRO A 84 -4.08 -6.64 7.66
N ILE A 85 -4.08 -5.91 6.56
CA ILE A 85 -4.03 -4.45 6.56
C ILE A 85 -5.17 -3.93 5.69
N GLU A 86 -5.92 -2.97 6.22
CA GLU A 86 -6.95 -2.31 5.43
C GLU A 86 -6.33 -1.25 4.55
N VAL A 87 -6.69 -1.27 3.27
CA VAL A 87 -6.24 -0.30 2.28
C VAL A 87 -7.48 0.40 1.73
N THR A 88 -7.49 1.72 1.81
CA THR A 88 -8.59 2.52 1.25
C THR A 88 -8.10 3.17 -0.04
N VAL A 89 -8.84 2.96 -1.11
CA VAL A 89 -8.52 3.52 -2.42
C VAL A 89 -9.68 4.36 -2.95
N TRP A 90 -9.34 5.33 -3.79
CA TRP A 90 -10.30 6.11 -4.56
C TRP A 90 -10.39 5.46 -5.93
N ARG A 91 -11.59 4.97 -6.26
CA ARG A 91 -11.82 4.25 -7.52
C ARG A 91 -13.14 4.70 -8.12
N ASN A 92 -13.07 5.21 -9.34
CA ASN A 92 -14.28 5.63 -10.09
C ASN A 92 -15.18 6.56 -9.27
N GLY A 93 -14.59 7.51 -8.56
CA GLY A 93 -15.36 8.49 -7.80
C GLY A 93 -15.84 8.02 -6.44
N ALA A 94 -15.41 6.85 -5.97
CA ALA A 94 -15.84 6.32 -4.69
C ALA A 94 -14.66 5.79 -3.88
N LEU A 95 -14.79 5.82 -2.56
CA LEU A 95 -13.82 5.20 -1.67
C LEU A 95 -14.17 3.72 -1.53
N VAL A 96 -13.17 2.87 -1.69
CA VAL A 96 -13.30 1.42 -1.60
C VAL A 96 -12.27 0.92 -0.62
N ASP A 97 -12.69 0.09 0.34
CA ASP A 97 -11.80 -0.54 1.30
C ASP A 97 -11.50 -1.96 0.84
N ALA A 98 -10.23 -2.35 0.97
CA ALA A 98 -9.78 -3.70 0.67
C ALA A 98 -8.88 -4.17 1.80
N ILE A 99 -8.86 -5.47 2.02
CA ILE A 99 -7.95 -6.06 3.01
C ILE A 99 -6.87 -6.81 2.25
N THR A 100 -5.63 -6.46 2.54
CA THR A 100 -4.47 -7.16 1.97
C THR A 100 -3.64 -7.77 3.08
N VAL A 101 -3.01 -8.90 2.78
CA VAL A 101 -2.10 -9.56 3.73
C VAL A 101 -0.71 -9.56 3.09
N PRO A 102 0.14 -8.61 3.46
CA PRO A 102 1.49 -8.55 2.90
C PRO A 102 2.26 -9.83 3.17
N ARG A 103 3.12 -10.20 2.25
CA ARG A 103 3.99 -11.36 2.39
C ARG A 103 5.42 -10.91 2.57
N GLU A 104 6.27 -11.84 2.97
CA GLU A 104 7.69 -11.54 3.08
C GLU A 104 8.27 -11.27 1.69
N LEU A 105 9.03 -10.18 1.58
CA LEU A 105 9.70 -9.85 0.33
C LEU A 105 10.77 -10.91 0.05
N GLN A 106 10.65 -11.55 -1.11
CA GLN A 106 11.61 -12.54 -1.55
C GLN A 106 12.74 -11.84 -2.28
N GLU A 107 13.96 -12.07 -1.83
CA GLU A 107 15.13 -11.51 -2.49
C GLU A 107 15.94 -12.62 -3.12
N PRO A 108 16.48 -12.38 -4.33
CA PRO A 108 17.30 -13.39 -5.01
C PRO A 108 18.58 -13.69 -4.24
#